data_dcc7a9345fd662d2ec22445c3d067afe
#
_entry.id   dcc7a9345fd662d2ec22445c3d067afe
#
_cell.length_a   1.000
_cell.length_b   1.000
_cell.length_c   1.000
_cell.angle_alpha   90.00
_cell.angle_beta   90.00
_cell.angle_gamma   90.00
#
_symmetry.space_group_name_H-M   'P 1'
#
loop_
_entity.id
_entity.type
_entity.pdbx_description
1 polymer ?
#
loop_
_entity_poly.entity_id
_entity_poly.type
_entity_poly.pdbx_seq_one_letter_code
_entity_poly.pdbx_strand_id
1 'polypeptide(L)'
;ALLEVQGRRGRKSTIVLLEEMLKSDCVSELTEKIQEELAEWKQYDEADSILAYIFAALMKGGLTTDDYNYRTFHAAMREKFPDYNISKGFDWAEALYNAIISEDFSYNTSISEEQIKRGRKHATDIKLRLLSIVNPNTV
;
A
#
# COMPACT_ATOMS: atom_id res chain seq x y z
N ALA A 1 25.41 9.31 -12.78
CA ALA A 1 25.34 9.08 -12.42
C ALA A 1 25.35 8.82 -11.86
N LEU A 2 25.45 8.88 -11.87
CA LEU A 2 25.42 8.64 -11.28
C LEU A 2 25.42 8.91 -10.65
N LEU A 3 25.49 9.45 -10.57
CA LEU A 3 25.49 9.74 -9.93
C LEU A 3 24.93 10.24 -9.57
N GLU A 4 24.41 10.56 -9.74
CA GLU A 4 23.77 10.94 -9.39
C GLU A 4 23.20 10.62 -8.80
N VAL A 5 23.02 10.29 -9.27
CA VAL A 5 22.50 9.91 -8.47
C VAL A 5 22.86 9.64 -7.31
N GLN A 6 23.59 9.68 -7.23
CA GLN A 6 24.06 9.58 -6.18
C GLN A 6 24.13 10.61 -5.43
N GLY A 7 24.26 11.46 -5.99
CA GLY A 7 24.33 12.59 -5.26
C GLY A 7 23.29 12.83 -4.33
N ARG A 8 22.35 12.15 -4.37
CA ARG A 8 21.30 12.28 -3.46
C ARG A 8 21.58 11.66 -2.17
N ARG A 9 22.80 11.50 -1.85
CA ARG A 9 23.21 10.97 -0.59
C ARG A 9 22.61 9.61 -0.32
N GLY A 10 22.53 8.80 -1.37
CA GLY A 10 21.99 7.47 -1.27
C GLY A 10 20.49 7.40 -1.28
N ARG A 11 19.84 8.53 -1.38
CA ARG A 11 18.40 8.55 -1.41
C ARG A 11 17.89 8.11 -2.76
N LYS A 12 17.03 7.12 -2.77
CA LYS A 12 16.45 6.61 -4.00
C LYS A 12 15.19 7.36 -4.35
N SER A 13 14.82 7.33 -5.63
CA SER A 13 13.55 7.92 -6.02
C SER A 13 12.42 7.11 -5.40
N THR A 14 11.29 7.76 -5.20
CA THR A 14 10.16 7.11 -4.57
C THR A 14 9.65 5.94 -5.40
N ILE A 15 9.71 6.06 -6.72
CA ILE A 15 9.27 4.98 -7.61
C ILE A 15 10.16 3.76 -7.46
N VAL A 16 11.48 3.97 -7.38
CA VAL A 16 12.40 2.87 -7.18
C VAL A 16 12.14 2.19 -5.85
N LEU A 17 11.87 2.98 -4.82
CA LEU A 17 11.55 2.41 -3.51
C LEU A 17 10.31 1.53 -3.57
N LEU A 18 9.29 1.98 -4.31
CA LEU A 18 8.08 1.19 -4.46
C LEU A 18 8.37 -0.15 -5.12
N GLU A 19 9.18 -0.12 -6.19
CA GLU A 19 9.52 -1.35 -6.88
C GLU A 19 10.31 -2.31 -6.01
N GLU A 20 11.24 -1.78 -5.23
CA GLU A 20 12.05 -2.61 -4.33
C GLU A 20 11.24 -3.18 -3.19
N MET A 21 10.13 -2.55 -2.87
CA MET A 21 9.28 -3.00 -1.80
C MET A 21 8.54 -4.28 -2.14
N LEU A 22 8.27 -4.49 -3.42
CA LEU A 22 7.47 -5.62 -3.86
C LEU A 22 8.34 -6.87 -4.02
N LYS A 23 7.89 -7.95 -3.38
CA LYS A 23 8.60 -9.22 -3.37
C LYS A 23 7.97 -10.15 -4.39
N SER A 24 8.28 -9.89 -5.66
CA SER A 24 7.69 -10.67 -6.74
C SER A 24 8.40 -10.39 -8.05
N ASP A 25 8.35 -11.35 -8.95
CA ASP A 25 8.85 -11.16 -10.31
C ASP A 25 7.84 -10.38 -11.15
N CYS A 26 6.64 -10.16 -10.62
CA CYS A 26 5.56 -9.48 -11.32
C CYS A 26 5.42 -8.03 -10.87
N VAL A 27 6.55 -7.34 -10.66
CA VAL A 27 6.51 -5.98 -10.12
C VAL A 27 5.69 -5.04 -10.98
N SER A 28 5.87 -5.09 -12.30
CA SER A 28 5.11 -4.21 -13.21
C SER A 28 3.63 -4.45 -13.12
N GLU A 29 3.24 -5.71 -13.14
CA GLU A 29 1.84 -6.10 -13.10
C GLU A 29 1.21 -5.73 -11.74
N LEU A 30 1.96 -5.93 -10.66
CA LEU A 30 1.47 -5.57 -9.34
C LEU A 30 1.31 -4.06 -9.20
N THR A 31 2.28 -3.31 -9.70
CA THR A 31 2.23 -1.85 -9.63
C THR A 31 1.03 -1.34 -10.41
N GLU A 32 0.79 -1.91 -11.58
CA GLU A 32 -0.35 -1.54 -12.40
C GLU A 32 -1.67 -1.84 -11.70
N LYS A 33 -1.75 -3.00 -11.04
CA LYS A 33 -2.96 -3.37 -10.33
C LYS A 33 -3.18 -2.48 -9.12
N ILE A 34 -2.13 -2.10 -8.43
CA ILE A 34 -2.23 -1.16 -7.32
C ILE A 34 -2.82 0.16 -7.81
N GLN A 35 -2.36 0.62 -8.96
CA GLN A 35 -2.89 1.85 -9.55
C GLN A 35 -4.37 1.71 -9.86
N GLU A 36 -4.77 0.57 -10.41
CA GLU A 36 -6.18 0.33 -10.72
C GLU A 36 -7.05 0.32 -9.47
N GLU A 37 -6.56 -0.30 -8.41
CA GLU A 37 -7.30 -0.33 -7.15
C GLU A 37 -7.48 1.08 -6.60
N LEU A 38 -6.41 1.87 -6.65
CA LEU A 38 -6.49 3.26 -6.19
C LEU A 38 -7.44 4.07 -7.04
N ALA A 39 -7.42 3.88 -8.36
CA ALA A 39 -8.24 4.64 -9.28
C ALA A 39 -9.74 4.43 -9.04
N GLU A 40 -10.13 3.22 -8.66
CA GLU A 40 -11.53 2.92 -8.39
C GLU A 40 -12.11 3.77 -7.26
N TRP A 41 -11.26 4.20 -6.34
CA TRP A 41 -11.71 4.93 -5.16
C TRP A 41 -11.56 6.43 -5.28
N LYS A 42 -11.02 6.90 -6.40
CA LYS A 42 -10.74 8.33 -6.56
C LYS A 42 -12.00 9.18 -6.40
N GLN A 43 -13.11 8.71 -6.93
CA GLN A 43 -14.36 9.48 -6.89
C GLN A 43 -14.93 9.64 -5.48
N TYR A 44 -14.49 8.81 -4.55
CA TYR A 44 -15.00 8.84 -3.18
C TYR A 44 -14.12 9.66 -2.24
N ASP A 45 -13.02 10.18 -2.75
CA ASP A 45 -12.08 10.96 -1.94
C ASP A 45 -11.62 10.19 -0.70
N GLU A 46 -11.34 8.91 -0.87
CA GLU A 46 -10.89 8.06 0.22
C GLU A 46 -9.50 7.48 -0.06
N ALA A 47 -8.64 8.28 -0.67
CA ALA A 47 -7.32 7.81 -1.06
C ALA A 47 -6.53 7.22 0.11
N ASP A 48 -6.53 7.92 1.25
CA ASP A 48 -5.78 7.44 2.40
C ASP A 48 -6.30 6.10 2.90
N SER A 49 -7.62 5.92 2.89
CA SER A 49 -8.21 4.66 3.33
C SER A 49 -7.80 3.53 2.41
N ILE A 50 -7.91 3.76 1.09
CA ILE A 50 -7.59 2.70 0.13
C ILE A 50 -6.11 2.35 0.17
N LEU A 51 -5.23 3.31 0.45
CA LEU A 51 -3.82 3.02 0.60
C LEU A 51 -3.57 2.07 1.78
N ALA A 52 -4.28 2.30 2.89
CA ALA A 52 -4.16 1.42 4.05
C ALA A 52 -4.63 0.01 3.69
N TYR A 53 -5.73 -0.09 2.94
CA TYR A 53 -6.24 -1.40 2.50
C TYR A 53 -5.26 -2.11 1.59
N ILE A 54 -4.69 -1.38 0.63
CA ILE A 54 -3.74 -1.96 -0.32
C ILE A 54 -2.50 -2.46 0.39
N PHE A 55 -1.96 -1.66 1.30
CA PHE A 55 -0.74 -2.08 2.00
C PHE A 55 -1.01 -3.27 2.91
N ALA A 56 -2.17 -3.30 3.56
CA ALA A 56 -2.56 -4.45 4.36
C ALA A 56 -2.68 -5.70 3.49
N ALA A 57 -3.22 -5.54 2.28
CA ALA A 57 -3.34 -6.65 1.34
C ALA A 57 -1.96 -7.17 0.93
N LEU A 58 -1.04 -6.27 0.65
CA LEU A 58 0.32 -6.65 0.28
C LEU A 58 1.00 -7.41 1.41
N MET A 59 0.86 -6.92 2.63
CA MET A 59 1.49 -7.57 3.78
C MET A 59 0.88 -8.94 4.03
N LYS A 60 -0.43 -9.03 4.02
CA LYS A 60 -1.11 -10.30 4.28
C LYS A 60 -0.86 -11.31 3.19
N GLY A 61 -0.60 -10.85 1.98
CA GLY A 61 -0.29 -11.73 0.87
C GLY A 61 1.16 -12.11 0.77
N GLY A 62 2.01 -11.56 1.65
CA GLY A 62 3.44 -11.85 1.59
C GLY A 62 4.12 -11.25 0.37
N LEU A 63 3.58 -10.15 -0.13
CA LEU A 63 4.05 -9.54 -1.36
C LEU A 63 5.00 -8.36 -1.16
N THR A 64 5.35 -8.06 0.09
CA THR A 64 6.32 -7.01 0.38
C THR A 64 7.53 -7.59 1.06
N THR A 65 8.66 -6.89 0.91
CA THR A 65 9.86 -7.27 1.65
C THR A 65 9.75 -6.75 3.08
N ASP A 66 10.52 -7.35 3.97
CA ASP A 66 10.46 -7.02 5.39
C ASP A 66 11.02 -5.64 5.71
N ASP A 67 11.77 -5.06 4.78
CA ASP A 67 12.46 -3.80 5.02
C ASP A 67 11.59 -2.57 4.85
N TYR A 68 10.38 -2.75 4.34
CA TYR A 68 9.53 -1.61 4.02
C TYR A 68 8.34 -1.52 4.97
N ASN A 69 7.96 -0.29 5.28
CA ASN A 69 6.84 -0.04 6.17
C ASN A 69 5.81 0.84 5.48
N TYR A 70 4.70 1.07 6.16
CA TYR A 70 3.62 1.85 5.57
C TYR A 70 4.06 3.27 5.19
N ARG A 71 4.91 3.87 5.99
CA ARG A 71 5.34 5.25 5.74
C ARG A 71 6.02 5.39 4.39
N THR A 72 6.88 4.44 4.07
CA THR A 72 7.56 4.43 2.78
C THR A 72 6.56 4.26 1.65
N PHE A 73 5.62 3.35 1.83
CA PHE A 73 4.59 3.11 0.82
C PHE A 73 3.74 4.37 0.59
N HIS A 74 3.32 5.01 1.67
CA HIS A 74 2.48 6.21 1.58
C HIS A 74 3.20 7.31 0.79
N ALA A 75 4.46 7.56 1.12
CA ALA A 75 5.25 8.57 0.43
C ALA A 75 5.40 8.25 -1.05
N ALA A 76 5.65 6.97 -1.36
CA ALA A 76 5.81 6.54 -2.74
C ALA A 76 4.53 6.77 -3.55
N MET A 77 3.39 6.42 -2.96
CA MET A 77 2.13 6.56 -3.65
C MET A 77 1.75 8.02 -3.83
N ARG A 78 2.04 8.84 -2.83
CA ARG A 78 1.74 10.26 -2.92
C ARG A 78 2.55 10.92 -4.03
N GLU A 79 3.80 10.54 -4.17
CA GLU A 79 4.66 11.09 -5.21
C GLU A 79 4.26 10.60 -6.60
N LYS A 80 3.91 9.32 -6.69
CA LYS A 80 3.58 8.71 -7.96
C LYS A 80 2.21 9.16 -8.47
N PHE A 81 1.29 9.43 -7.58
CA PHE A 81 -0.09 9.77 -7.94
C PHE A 81 -0.53 11.10 -7.32
N PRO A 82 0.06 12.21 -7.78
CA PRO A 82 -0.23 13.52 -7.18
C PRO A 82 -1.68 13.96 -7.35
N ASP A 83 -2.40 13.38 -8.30
CA ASP A 83 -3.78 13.76 -8.57
C ASP A 83 -4.82 13.05 -7.70
N TYR A 84 -4.37 12.18 -6.81
CA TYR A 84 -5.28 11.35 -6.05
C TYR A 84 -5.58 11.85 -4.64
N ASN A 85 -5.15 13.07 -4.35
CA ASN A 85 -5.45 13.70 -3.06
C ASN A 85 -5.03 12.88 -1.85
N ILE A 86 -3.84 12.31 -1.96
CA ILE A 86 -3.27 11.57 -0.85
C ILE A 86 -2.70 12.55 0.16
N SER A 87 -3.03 12.38 1.43
CA SER A 87 -2.58 13.30 2.48
C SER A 87 -1.07 13.33 2.61
N LYS A 88 -0.54 14.49 2.95
CA LYS A 88 0.88 14.61 3.23
C LYS A 88 1.25 13.79 4.46
N GLY A 89 0.40 13.81 5.49
CA GLY A 89 0.63 13.05 6.70
C GLY A 89 0.14 11.62 6.55
N PHE A 90 0.85 10.69 7.13
CA PHE A 90 0.52 9.26 7.02
C PHE A 90 -0.07 8.68 8.31
N ASP A 91 -0.15 9.48 9.37
CA ASP A 91 -0.49 8.97 10.69
C ASP A 91 -1.82 8.23 10.74
N TRP A 92 -2.85 8.83 10.17
CA TRP A 92 -4.17 8.23 10.21
C TRP A 92 -4.23 6.94 9.38
N ALA A 93 -3.66 6.99 8.19
CA ALA A 93 -3.67 5.82 7.31
C ALA A 93 -2.83 4.68 7.89
N GLU A 94 -1.70 5.02 8.51
CA GLU A 94 -0.89 4.02 9.17
C GLU A 94 -1.64 3.38 10.33
N ALA A 95 -2.37 4.18 11.10
CA ALA A 95 -3.17 3.68 12.21
C ALA A 95 -4.25 2.72 11.70
N LEU A 96 -4.89 3.08 10.59
CA LEU A 96 -5.90 2.21 9.99
C LEU A 96 -5.27 0.90 9.51
N TYR A 97 -4.14 0.99 8.83
CA TYR A 97 -3.43 -0.18 8.36
C TYR A 97 -3.07 -1.11 9.53
N ASN A 98 -2.52 -0.55 10.60
CA ASN A 98 -2.15 -1.34 11.76
C ASN A 98 -3.35 -2.01 12.40
N ALA A 99 -4.47 -1.32 12.45
CA ALA A 99 -5.70 -1.89 13.01
C ALA A 99 -6.23 -3.03 12.13
N ILE A 100 -6.09 -2.89 10.82
CA ILE A 100 -6.56 -3.91 9.89
C ILE A 100 -5.77 -5.20 10.04
N ILE A 101 -4.44 -5.10 10.17
CA ILE A 101 -3.62 -6.32 10.26
C ILE A 101 -3.58 -6.90 11.67
N SER A 102 -3.99 -6.13 12.68
CA SER A 102 -4.01 -6.61 14.05
C SER A 102 -5.18 -7.58 14.25
N GLU A 103 -4.95 -8.63 15.02
CA GLU A 103 -6.03 -9.55 15.36
C GLU A 103 -6.63 -9.18 16.70
N ASP A 104 -6.08 -8.18 17.36
CA ASP A 104 -6.48 -7.80 18.70
C ASP A 104 -7.34 -6.53 18.64
N PHE A 105 -8.62 -6.69 18.95
CA PHE A 105 -9.55 -5.56 18.94
C PHE A 105 -9.34 -4.59 20.09
N SER A 106 -8.48 -4.96 21.03
CA SER A 106 -8.18 -4.03 22.12
C SER A 106 -7.19 -2.96 21.69
N TYR A 107 -6.73 -3.02 20.45
CA TYR A 107 -5.82 -2.03 19.91
C TYR A 107 -6.48 -0.65 20.01
N ASN A 108 -5.86 0.22 20.79
CA ASN A 108 -6.42 1.54 21.04
C ASN A 108 -6.15 2.48 19.89
N THR A 109 -7.20 2.84 19.19
CA THR A 109 -7.08 3.74 18.06
C THR A 109 -8.32 4.61 17.98
N SER A 110 -8.19 5.74 17.31
CA SER A 110 -9.33 6.61 17.05
C SER A 110 -10.21 6.08 15.93
N ILE A 111 -9.79 4.98 15.31
CA ILE A 111 -10.53 4.43 14.19
C ILE A 111 -11.63 3.49 14.70
N SER A 112 -12.83 3.66 14.18
CA SER A 112 -13.97 2.89 14.65
C SER A 112 -13.87 1.42 14.25
N GLU A 113 -14.51 0.57 15.03
CA GLU A 113 -14.58 -0.85 14.73
C GLU A 113 -15.17 -1.12 13.35
N GLU A 114 -16.14 -0.32 12.98
CA GLU A 114 -16.78 -0.45 11.68
C GLU A 114 -15.82 -0.18 10.55
N GLN A 115 -14.99 0.84 10.69
CA GLN A 115 -13.97 1.14 9.69
C GLN A 115 -12.95 0.02 9.59
N ILE A 116 -12.60 -0.57 10.71
CA ILE A 116 -11.63 -1.67 10.73
C ILE A 116 -12.20 -2.88 10.02
N LYS A 117 -13.44 -3.21 10.29
CA LYS A 117 -14.10 -4.35 9.63
C LYS A 117 -14.21 -4.14 8.14
N ARG A 118 -14.60 -2.95 7.73
CA ARG A 118 -14.69 -2.60 6.33
C ARG A 118 -13.33 -2.71 5.67
N GLY A 119 -12.31 -2.21 6.35
CA GLY A 119 -10.94 -2.26 5.82
C GLY A 119 -10.44 -3.68 5.67
N ARG A 120 -10.76 -4.54 6.63
CA ARG A 120 -10.36 -5.95 6.56
C ARG A 120 -11.00 -6.63 5.37
N LYS A 121 -12.26 -6.35 5.11
CA LYS A 121 -12.95 -6.94 3.98
C LYS A 121 -12.31 -6.50 2.67
N HIS A 122 -12.09 -5.19 2.52
CA HIS A 122 -11.49 -4.68 1.30
C HIS A 122 -10.05 -5.17 1.12
N ALA A 123 -9.30 -5.24 2.20
CA ALA A 123 -7.93 -5.75 2.13
C ALA A 123 -7.90 -7.20 1.67
N THR A 124 -8.85 -8.01 2.15
CA THR A 124 -8.94 -9.40 1.72
C THR A 124 -9.26 -9.49 0.24
N ASP A 125 -10.22 -8.71 -0.23
CA ASP A 125 -10.58 -8.73 -1.65
C ASP A 125 -9.42 -8.28 -2.52
N ILE A 126 -8.73 -7.22 -2.12
CA ILE A 126 -7.57 -6.72 -2.87
C ILE A 126 -6.46 -7.77 -2.87
N LYS A 127 -6.22 -8.40 -1.72
CA LYS A 127 -5.20 -9.44 -1.62
C LYS A 127 -5.45 -10.56 -2.62
N LEU A 128 -6.69 -11.00 -2.73
CA LEU A 128 -7.02 -12.07 -3.67
C LEU A 128 -6.75 -11.65 -5.11
N ARG A 129 -7.07 -10.41 -5.44
CA ARG A 129 -6.81 -9.91 -6.79
C ARG A 129 -5.32 -9.79 -7.07
N LEU A 130 -4.54 -9.37 -6.07
CA LEU A 130 -3.08 -9.26 -6.24
C LEU A 130 -2.44 -10.64 -6.36
N LEU A 131 -2.88 -11.59 -5.55
CA LEU A 131 -2.33 -12.93 -5.59
C LEU A 131 -2.63 -13.63 -6.90
N SER A 132 -3.75 -13.32 -7.54
CA SER A 132 -4.06 -13.93 -8.82
C SER A 132 -3.09 -13.50 -9.92
N ILE A 133 -2.45 -12.34 -9.75
CA ILE A 133 -1.43 -11.88 -10.68
C ILE A 133 -0.15 -12.67 -10.48
N VAL A 134 0.22 -12.93 -9.23
CA VAL A 134 1.45 -13.63 -8.89
C VAL A 134 1.31 -15.13 -9.14
N ASN A 135 0.13 -15.68 -8.86
CA ASN A 135 -0.12 -17.11 -8.97
C ASN A 135 -1.34 -17.37 -9.83
N PRO A 136 -1.26 -17.10 -11.15
CA PRO A 136 -2.44 -17.19 -12.00
C PRO A 136 -3.01 -18.61 -12.13
N ASN A 137 -2.22 -19.61 -11.83
CA ASN A 137 -2.67 -21.00 -11.96
C ASN A 137 -3.25 -21.60 -10.70
N THR A 138 -3.33 -20.82 -9.63
CA THR A 138 -3.85 -21.34 -8.35
C THR A 138 -5.29 -20.93 -8.08
N VAL A 139 -5.90 -20.31 -9.02
CA VAL A 139 -7.28 -19.86 -8.87
C VAL A 139 -8.25 -20.99 -9.04
#